data_1b3c063136805b904a99f2b48942fbd1
#
_entry.id   1b3c063136805b904a99f2b48942fbd1
#
_cell.length_a   1.000
_cell.length_b   1.000
_cell.length_c   1.000
_cell.angle_alpha   90.00
_cell.angle_beta   90.00
_cell.angle_gamma   90.00
#
_symmetry.space_group_name_H-M   'P 1'
#
loop_
_entity.id
_entity.type
_entity.pdbx_description
1 polymer ?
#
loop_
_entity_poly.entity_id
_entity_poly.type
_entity_poly.pdbx_seq_one_letter_code
_entity_poly.pdbx_strand_id
1 'polypeptide(L)'
;MRLDKAGAVGNGYHLTNQARPFLCWGRRLLLPVVVLLAWELVVRMELFSAYLLPPPHVVFAALWELMVEGSLWIHLLASLQRVFIGFGVAVGLGLPLGIVVGLSPRGRDIFGGTLSFLQHIPPIAWIPLFILWLGIGEASKNAVIAYAAFFPIFLNTIHGLATTDPKLVEI
;
A
#
# COMPACT_ATOMS: atom_id res chain seq x y z
N MET A 1 18.86 -0.77 -69.54
CA MET A 1 19.34 0.61 -69.57
C MET A 1 18.49 1.51 -68.73
N ARG A 2 19.07 2.29 -67.80
CA ARG A 2 18.59 3.21 -66.74
C ARG A 2 18.59 2.56 -65.37
N LEU A 3 19.69 2.60 -64.58
CA LEU A 3 20.26 3.69 -63.76
C LEU A 3 19.24 4.30 -62.81
N ASP A 4 19.31 3.86 -61.55
CA ASP A 4 20.02 4.56 -60.49
C ASP A 4 19.38 5.89 -60.05
N LYS A 5 18.82 5.89 -58.89
CA LYS A 5 18.87 7.03 -57.95
C LYS A 5 18.70 6.53 -56.53
N ALA A 6 19.81 6.22 -55.91
CA ALA A 6 19.94 6.25 -54.45
C ALA A 6 19.66 7.68 -53.96
N GLY A 7 18.59 7.85 -53.21
CA GLY A 7 18.26 9.08 -52.49
C GLY A 7 18.55 8.86 -51.02
N ALA A 8 19.68 9.34 -50.56
CA ALA A 8 20.04 9.46 -49.17
C ALA A 8 18.98 10.30 -48.42
N VAL A 9 18.20 9.68 -47.58
CA VAL A 9 17.39 10.39 -46.57
C VAL A 9 18.17 10.40 -45.28
N GLY A 10 18.67 11.58 -44.98
CA GLY A 10 19.58 11.87 -43.91
C GLY A 10 19.02 11.51 -42.53
N ASN A 11 19.89 10.89 -41.76
CA ASN A 11 19.87 10.84 -40.30
C ASN A 11 19.85 12.26 -39.72
N GLY A 12 18.71 12.71 -39.26
CA GLY A 12 18.54 14.05 -38.68
C GLY A 12 17.75 14.17 -37.41
N TYR A 13 17.60 13.11 -36.62
CA TYR A 13 16.75 13.19 -35.39
C TYR A 13 17.36 12.61 -34.13
N HIS A 14 18.62 12.83 -33.88
CA HIS A 14 19.21 12.39 -32.62
C HIS A 14 20.17 13.38 -31.98
N LEU A 15 19.83 14.66 -31.88
CA LEU A 15 20.61 15.55 -31.01
C LEU A 15 19.74 16.70 -30.46
N THR A 16 18.74 16.46 -29.60
CA THR A 16 18.24 17.53 -28.69
C THR A 16 17.28 16.97 -27.65
N ASN A 17 17.72 16.17 -26.73
CA ASN A 17 16.95 15.99 -25.50
C ASN A 17 17.77 15.54 -24.27
N GLN A 18 19.02 15.97 -24.16
CA GLN A 18 19.84 15.67 -22.96
C GLN A 18 20.00 16.84 -21.97
N ALA A 19 19.26 17.92 -22.09
CA ALA A 19 19.52 19.10 -21.27
C ALA A 19 18.36 19.53 -20.35
N ARG A 20 17.52 18.63 -19.83
CA ARG A 20 16.47 19.03 -18.86
C ARG A 20 16.14 18.06 -17.72
N PRO A 21 17.08 17.38 -17.06
CA PRO A 21 16.71 16.60 -15.87
C PRO A 21 16.31 17.51 -14.69
N PHE A 22 16.95 18.66 -14.50
CA PHE A 22 16.72 19.57 -13.37
C PHE A 22 15.34 20.28 -13.43
N LEU A 23 14.87 20.68 -14.61
CA LEU A 23 13.54 21.31 -14.73
C LEU A 23 12.39 20.32 -14.46
N CYS A 24 12.56 19.05 -14.77
CA CYS A 24 11.56 18.03 -14.49
C CYS A 24 11.44 17.73 -12.99
N TRP A 25 12.54 17.81 -12.24
CA TRP A 25 12.54 17.62 -10.78
C TRP A 25 11.88 18.80 -10.07
N GLY A 26 12.15 20.03 -10.48
CA GLY A 26 11.50 21.23 -9.95
C GLY A 26 9.97 21.18 -10.10
N ARG A 27 9.48 20.75 -11.25
CA ARG A 27 8.04 20.60 -11.49
C ARG A 27 7.41 19.48 -10.66
N ARG A 28 8.12 18.40 -10.36
CA ARG A 28 7.64 17.31 -9.50
C ARG A 28 7.55 17.70 -8.03
N LEU A 29 8.45 18.56 -7.56
CA LEU A 29 8.45 19.06 -6.18
C LEU A 29 7.50 20.22 -5.97
N LEU A 30 7.02 20.88 -7.02
CA LEU A 30 6.14 22.03 -6.91
C LEU A 30 4.84 21.68 -6.20
N LEU A 31 4.21 20.56 -6.54
CA LEU A 31 2.96 20.14 -5.89
C LEU A 31 3.12 19.86 -4.38
N PRO A 32 4.10 19.04 -3.94
CA PRO A 32 4.34 18.85 -2.50
C PRO A 32 4.62 20.16 -1.75
N VAL A 33 5.42 21.05 -2.34
CA VAL A 33 5.73 22.35 -1.72
C VAL A 33 4.49 23.21 -1.61
N VAL A 34 3.68 23.32 -2.66
CA VAL A 34 2.42 24.07 -2.62
C VAL A 34 1.46 23.51 -1.56
N VAL A 35 1.36 22.18 -1.44
CA VAL A 35 0.52 21.56 -0.42
C VAL A 35 1.02 21.88 1.00
N LEU A 36 2.33 21.82 1.24
CA LEU A 36 2.90 22.18 2.54
C LEU A 36 2.70 23.65 2.89
N LEU A 37 2.87 24.55 1.90
CA LEU A 37 2.63 25.98 2.10
C LEU A 37 1.16 26.29 2.35
N ALA A 38 0.27 25.64 1.62
CA ALA A 38 -1.18 25.78 1.83
C ALA A 38 -1.57 25.27 3.23
N TRP A 39 -1.02 24.13 3.67
CA TRP A 39 -1.25 23.61 5.02
C TRP A 39 -0.75 24.59 6.09
N GLU A 40 0.47 25.09 5.98
CA GLU A 40 1.01 26.08 6.92
C GLU A 40 0.14 27.35 6.95
N LEU A 41 -0.33 27.82 5.79
CA LEU A 41 -1.19 29.01 5.69
C LEU A 41 -2.54 28.78 6.38
N VAL A 42 -3.20 27.64 6.13
CA VAL A 42 -4.49 27.28 6.73
C VAL A 42 -4.40 27.24 8.27
N VAL A 43 -3.31 26.68 8.79
CA VAL A 43 -3.09 26.64 10.24
C VAL A 43 -2.83 28.05 10.82
N ARG A 44 -2.04 28.88 10.13
CA ARG A 44 -1.79 30.27 10.56
C ARG A 44 -3.04 31.16 10.52
N MET A 45 -4.00 30.83 9.67
CA MET A 45 -5.29 31.53 9.63
C MET A 45 -6.24 31.11 10.78
N GLU A 46 -5.77 30.24 11.69
CA GLU A 46 -6.52 29.73 12.85
C GLU A 46 -7.88 29.10 12.50
N LEU A 47 -8.05 28.65 11.24
CA LEU A 47 -9.27 27.99 10.77
C LEU A 47 -9.50 26.65 11.49
N PHE A 48 -8.45 26.04 12.02
CA PHE A 48 -8.49 24.80 12.78
C PHE A 48 -7.68 24.93 14.06
N SER A 49 -8.13 24.31 15.12
CA SER A 49 -7.35 24.20 16.37
C SER A 49 -6.01 23.50 16.11
N ALA A 50 -4.92 24.01 16.66
CA ALA A 50 -3.59 23.41 16.56
C ALA A 50 -3.54 21.96 17.12
N TYR A 51 -4.49 21.57 17.96
CA TYR A 51 -4.64 20.18 18.43
C TYR A 51 -5.16 19.25 17.34
N LEU A 52 -5.99 19.73 16.43
CA LEU A 52 -6.55 18.91 15.35
C LEU A 52 -5.62 18.87 14.14
N LEU A 53 -4.96 20.00 13.86
CA LEU A 53 -4.08 20.14 12.70
C LEU A 53 -2.81 20.92 13.13
N PRO A 54 -1.78 20.24 13.67
CA PRO A 54 -0.52 20.90 14.00
C PRO A 54 0.16 21.42 12.72
N PRO A 55 0.84 22.57 12.79
CA PRO A 55 1.55 23.12 11.63
C PRO A 55 2.72 22.22 11.21
N PRO A 56 3.06 22.20 9.91
CA PRO A 56 4.14 21.35 9.37
C PRO A 56 5.46 21.49 10.12
N HIS A 57 5.87 22.71 10.49
CA HIS A 57 7.13 22.93 11.21
C HIS A 57 7.16 22.23 12.58
N VAL A 58 6.02 22.16 13.29
CA VAL A 58 5.91 21.44 14.58
C VAL A 58 6.02 19.94 14.37
N VAL A 59 5.40 19.41 13.28
CA VAL A 59 5.50 18.00 12.93
C VAL A 59 6.94 17.61 12.61
N PHE A 60 7.66 18.44 11.83
CA PHE A 60 9.07 18.19 11.53
C PHE A 60 9.96 18.31 12.78
N ALA A 61 9.69 19.28 13.66
CA ALA A 61 10.43 19.42 14.92
C ALA A 61 10.23 18.18 15.82
N ALA A 62 8.98 17.70 15.98
CA ALA A 62 8.70 16.50 16.75
C ALA A 62 9.35 15.25 16.14
N LEU A 63 9.35 15.11 14.81
CA LEU A 63 10.07 14.03 14.14
C LEU A 63 11.57 14.07 14.42
N TRP A 64 12.17 15.25 14.36
CA TRP A 64 13.57 15.44 14.67
C TRP A 64 13.90 15.07 16.11
N GLU A 65 13.08 15.51 17.07
CA GLU A 65 13.20 15.16 18.49
C GLU A 65 13.19 13.65 18.71
N LEU A 66 12.17 12.96 18.14
CA LEU A 66 12.07 11.49 18.19
C LEU A 66 13.29 10.77 17.58
N MET A 67 13.89 11.35 16.53
CA MET A 67 15.11 10.81 15.92
C MET A 67 16.32 10.97 16.83
N VAL A 68 16.49 12.15 17.44
CA VAL A 68 17.63 12.46 18.33
C VAL A 68 17.55 11.67 19.63
N GLU A 69 16.36 11.52 20.20
CA GLU A 69 16.12 10.72 21.40
C GLU A 69 16.23 9.21 21.17
N GLY A 70 16.24 8.76 19.90
CA GLY A 70 16.28 7.35 19.56
C GLY A 70 14.95 6.61 19.72
N SER A 71 13.91 7.27 20.25
CA SER A 71 12.57 6.69 20.47
C SER A 71 11.87 6.30 19.17
N LEU A 72 12.17 7.01 18.07
CA LEU A 72 11.65 6.69 16.74
C LEU A 72 11.95 5.24 16.34
N TRP A 73 13.19 4.78 16.58
CA TRP A 73 13.59 3.42 16.22
C TRP A 73 12.86 2.35 17.03
N ILE A 74 12.62 2.63 18.32
CA ILE A 74 11.86 1.73 19.19
C ILE A 74 10.43 1.59 18.69
N HIS A 75 9.78 2.71 18.37
CA HIS A 75 8.40 2.71 17.85
C HIS A 75 8.31 2.09 16.46
N LEU A 76 9.29 2.32 15.60
CA LEU A 76 9.36 1.73 14.26
C LEU A 76 9.50 0.20 14.33
N LEU A 77 10.44 -0.31 15.16
CA LEU A 77 10.63 -1.74 15.34
C LEU A 77 9.40 -2.42 15.93
N ALA A 78 8.77 -1.81 16.94
CA ALA A 78 7.53 -2.33 17.51
C ALA A 78 6.40 -2.38 16.46
N SER A 79 6.29 -1.37 15.59
CA SER A 79 5.30 -1.35 14.51
C SER A 79 5.60 -2.41 13.45
N LEU A 80 6.85 -2.56 13.04
CA LEU A 80 7.28 -3.61 12.10
C LEU A 80 7.00 -5.00 12.66
N GLN A 81 7.33 -5.25 13.93
CA GLN A 81 7.05 -6.53 14.57
C GLN A 81 5.56 -6.88 14.51
N ARG A 82 4.67 -5.93 14.82
CA ARG A 82 3.22 -6.15 14.71
C ARG A 82 2.79 -6.49 13.29
N VAL A 83 3.32 -5.75 12.30
CA VAL A 83 3.01 -6.00 10.89
C VAL A 83 3.47 -7.39 10.49
N PHE A 84 4.69 -7.80 10.83
CA PHE A 84 5.19 -9.13 10.49
C PHE A 84 4.39 -10.25 11.18
N ILE A 85 4.03 -10.09 12.43
CA ILE A 85 3.21 -11.08 13.16
C ILE A 85 1.82 -11.18 12.53
N GLY A 86 1.12 -10.05 12.38
CA GLY A 86 -0.24 -10.03 11.82
C GLY A 86 -0.27 -10.52 10.37
N PHE A 87 0.69 -10.09 9.54
CA PHE A 87 0.81 -10.56 8.17
C PHE A 87 1.18 -12.04 8.09
N GLY A 88 2.08 -12.52 8.94
CA GLY A 88 2.43 -13.94 9.03
C GLY A 88 1.23 -14.83 9.36
N VAL A 89 0.38 -14.40 10.30
CA VAL A 89 -0.89 -15.08 10.61
C VAL A 89 -1.83 -15.06 9.40
N ALA A 90 -1.95 -13.91 8.73
CA ALA A 90 -2.79 -13.78 7.54
C ALA A 90 -2.34 -14.69 6.39
N VAL A 91 -1.02 -14.78 6.14
CA VAL A 91 -0.45 -15.70 5.13
C VAL A 91 -0.65 -17.14 5.54
N GLY A 92 -0.35 -17.49 6.81
CA GLY A 92 -0.47 -18.84 7.33
C GLY A 92 -1.90 -19.40 7.31
N LEU A 93 -2.91 -18.56 7.37
CA LEU A 93 -4.32 -18.94 7.28
C LEU A 93 -4.88 -18.70 5.87
N GLY A 94 -4.63 -17.54 5.30
CA GLY A 94 -5.26 -17.11 4.04
C GLY A 94 -4.76 -17.90 2.83
N LEU A 95 -3.48 -18.22 2.77
CA LEU A 95 -2.91 -18.95 1.64
C LEU A 95 -3.36 -20.42 1.62
N PRO A 96 -3.26 -21.22 2.70
CA PRO A 96 -3.74 -22.60 2.69
C PRO A 96 -5.26 -22.69 2.46
N LEU A 97 -6.04 -21.85 3.13
CA LEU A 97 -7.48 -21.81 2.92
C LEU A 97 -7.85 -21.37 1.51
N GLY A 98 -7.13 -20.40 0.95
CA GLY A 98 -7.31 -19.94 -0.42
C GLY A 98 -7.00 -21.05 -1.44
N ILE A 99 -5.98 -21.87 -1.20
CA ILE A 99 -5.66 -23.03 -2.05
C ILE A 99 -6.78 -24.07 -1.96
N VAL A 100 -7.18 -24.48 -0.76
CA VAL A 100 -8.23 -25.49 -0.56
C VAL A 100 -9.54 -25.07 -1.22
N VAL A 101 -9.96 -23.84 -1.02
CA VAL A 101 -11.20 -23.30 -1.61
C VAL A 101 -11.03 -23.08 -3.12
N GLY A 102 -9.88 -22.59 -3.58
CA GLY A 102 -9.59 -22.30 -4.98
C GLY A 102 -9.52 -23.53 -5.87
N LEU A 103 -9.11 -24.69 -5.33
CA LEU A 103 -9.10 -25.97 -6.07
C LEU A 103 -10.49 -26.59 -6.22
N SER A 104 -11.48 -26.18 -5.41
CA SER A 104 -12.84 -26.69 -5.47
C SER A 104 -13.78 -25.72 -6.17
N PRO A 105 -14.41 -26.08 -7.31
CA PRO A 105 -15.42 -25.24 -7.96
C PRO A 105 -16.56 -24.86 -7.01
N ARG A 106 -17.07 -25.83 -6.23
CA ARG A 106 -18.12 -25.59 -5.24
C ARG A 106 -17.66 -24.68 -4.10
N GLY A 107 -16.39 -24.83 -3.68
CA GLY A 107 -15.77 -23.94 -2.68
C GLY A 107 -15.75 -22.49 -3.15
N ARG A 108 -15.35 -22.25 -4.40
CA ARG A 108 -15.35 -20.92 -5.01
C ARG A 108 -16.73 -20.29 -5.06
N ASP A 109 -17.75 -21.05 -5.43
CA ASP A 109 -19.13 -20.57 -5.55
C ASP A 109 -19.71 -20.19 -4.17
N ILE A 110 -19.46 -21.00 -3.15
CA ILE A 110 -19.99 -20.77 -1.78
C ILE A 110 -19.23 -19.65 -1.06
N PHE A 111 -17.90 -19.75 -1.05
CA PHE A 111 -17.06 -18.85 -0.23
C PHE A 111 -16.67 -17.57 -0.96
N GLY A 112 -16.55 -17.59 -2.31
CA GLY A 112 -16.11 -16.43 -3.08
C GLY A 112 -17.04 -15.22 -2.89
N GLY A 113 -18.34 -15.40 -2.95
CA GLY A 113 -19.31 -14.32 -2.76
C GLY A 113 -19.36 -13.81 -1.34
N THR A 114 -19.48 -14.71 -0.35
CA THR A 114 -19.61 -14.36 1.06
C THR A 114 -18.35 -13.66 1.59
N LEU A 115 -17.18 -14.19 1.27
CA LEU A 115 -15.91 -13.62 1.73
C LEU A 115 -15.55 -12.34 0.99
N SER A 116 -15.94 -12.22 -0.29
CA SER A 116 -15.85 -10.94 -1.01
C SER A 116 -16.69 -9.86 -0.35
N PHE A 117 -17.85 -10.19 0.19
CA PHE A 117 -18.65 -9.22 0.93
C PHE A 117 -17.95 -8.78 2.23
N LEU A 118 -17.41 -9.73 3.01
CA LEU A 118 -16.74 -9.41 4.28
C LEU A 118 -15.52 -8.51 4.10
N GLN A 119 -14.77 -8.64 2.99
CA GLN A 119 -13.60 -7.78 2.74
C GLN A 119 -13.96 -6.29 2.59
N HIS A 120 -15.21 -5.97 2.22
CA HIS A 120 -15.66 -4.58 2.08
C HIS A 120 -15.93 -3.91 3.42
N ILE A 121 -15.99 -4.69 4.52
CA ILE A 121 -16.08 -4.11 5.86
C ILE A 121 -14.71 -3.58 6.26
N PRO A 122 -14.56 -2.26 6.48
CA PRO A 122 -13.27 -1.69 6.85
C PRO A 122 -12.71 -2.35 8.12
N PRO A 123 -11.41 -2.73 8.15
CA PRO A 123 -10.80 -3.37 9.31
C PRO A 123 -10.94 -2.56 10.61
N ILE A 124 -11.03 -1.24 10.51
CA ILE A 124 -11.22 -0.34 11.64
C ILE A 124 -12.56 -0.58 12.36
N ALA A 125 -13.59 -1.03 11.67
CA ALA A 125 -14.89 -1.32 12.24
C ALA A 125 -14.86 -2.53 13.20
N TRP A 126 -13.85 -3.40 13.05
CA TRP A 126 -13.66 -4.58 13.87
C TRP A 126 -12.87 -4.32 15.16
N ILE A 127 -12.25 -3.15 15.30
CA ILE A 127 -11.41 -2.81 16.46
C ILE A 127 -12.16 -2.99 17.78
N PRO A 128 -13.40 -2.48 17.98
CA PRO A 128 -14.11 -2.65 19.23
C PRO A 128 -14.35 -4.13 19.58
N LEU A 129 -14.63 -4.96 18.57
CA LEU A 129 -14.88 -6.39 18.75
C LEU A 129 -13.59 -7.13 19.11
N PHE A 130 -12.48 -6.82 18.48
CA PHE A 130 -11.18 -7.40 18.84
C PHE A 130 -10.72 -6.97 20.22
N ILE A 131 -10.99 -5.72 20.64
CA ILE A 131 -10.71 -5.28 22.00
C ILE A 131 -11.57 -6.04 23.01
N LEU A 132 -12.85 -6.26 22.69
CA LEU A 132 -13.76 -7.01 23.56
C LEU A 132 -13.31 -8.48 23.76
N TRP A 133 -12.82 -9.13 22.71
CA TRP A 133 -12.42 -10.54 22.76
C TRP A 133 -10.98 -10.77 23.24
N LEU A 134 -10.05 -9.89 22.86
CA LEU A 134 -8.61 -10.08 23.09
C LEU A 134 -8.03 -9.11 24.13
N GLY A 135 -8.85 -8.17 24.60
CA GLY A 135 -8.42 -7.11 25.50
C GLY A 135 -7.70 -5.97 24.79
N ILE A 136 -7.37 -4.93 25.57
CA ILE A 136 -6.57 -3.80 25.10
C ILE A 136 -5.09 -4.21 25.13
N GLY A 137 -4.45 -4.31 23.97
CA GLY A 137 -3.03 -4.70 23.94
C GLY A 137 -2.53 -5.06 22.53
N GLU A 138 -1.42 -5.80 22.49
CA GLU A 138 -0.77 -6.21 21.23
C GLU A 138 -1.60 -7.26 20.48
N ALA A 139 -2.33 -8.11 21.19
CA ALA A 139 -3.15 -9.16 20.57
C ALA A 139 -4.26 -8.58 19.67
N SER A 140 -4.99 -7.57 20.15
CA SER A 140 -6.03 -6.89 19.37
C SER A 140 -5.46 -6.13 18.16
N LYS A 141 -4.29 -5.48 18.31
CA LYS A 141 -3.60 -4.80 17.21
C LYS A 141 -3.17 -5.78 16.12
N ASN A 142 -2.56 -6.90 16.51
CA ASN A 142 -2.14 -7.96 15.59
C ASN A 142 -3.35 -8.60 14.88
N ALA A 143 -4.47 -8.78 15.58
CA ALA A 143 -5.70 -9.31 14.99
C ALA A 143 -6.28 -8.38 13.90
N VAL A 144 -6.26 -7.06 14.10
CA VAL A 144 -6.69 -6.09 13.08
C VAL A 144 -5.82 -6.20 11.83
N ILE A 145 -4.49 -6.29 12.01
CA ILE A 145 -3.55 -6.42 10.89
C ILE A 145 -3.76 -7.75 10.16
N ALA A 146 -3.90 -8.84 10.92
CA ALA A 146 -4.16 -10.16 10.36
C ALA A 146 -5.49 -10.18 9.57
N TYR A 147 -6.55 -9.61 10.10
CA TYR A 147 -7.83 -9.47 9.41
C TYR A 147 -7.70 -8.66 8.11
N ALA A 148 -7.04 -7.51 8.18
CA ALA A 148 -6.85 -6.65 7.01
C ALA A 148 -6.07 -7.33 5.88
N ALA A 149 -5.07 -8.14 6.21
CA ALA A 149 -4.24 -8.84 5.23
C ALA A 149 -4.86 -10.17 4.76
N PHE A 150 -5.68 -10.82 5.59
CA PHE A 150 -6.25 -12.14 5.30
C PHE A 150 -7.08 -12.16 4.01
N PHE A 151 -8.04 -11.25 3.87
CA PHE A 151 -8.95 -11.27 2.70
C PHE A 151 -8.24 -11.05 1.37
N PRO A 152 -7.35 -10.05 1.22
CA PRO A 152 -6.58 -9.89 -0.02
C PRO A 152 -5.77 -11.14 -0.37
N ILE A 153 -5.09 -11.76 0.62
CA ILE A 153 -4.28 -12.95 0.40
C ILE A 153 -5.19 -14.12 -0.03
N PHE A 154 -6.24 -14.38 0.73
CA PHE A 154 -7.19 -15.46 0.47
C PHE A 154 -7.84 -15.34 -0.91
N LEU A 155 -8.43 -14.19 -1.23
CA LEU A 155 -9.14 -13.99 -2.49
C LEU A 155 -8.21 -13.96 -3.69
N ASN A 156 -7.04 -13.33 -3.58
CA ASN A 156 -6.06 -13.36 -4.66
C ASN A 156 -5.51 -14.77 -4.91
N THR A 157 -5.39 -15.60 -3.87
CA THR A 157 -5.02 -17.01 -4.01
C THR A 157 -6.09 -17.79 -4.80
N ILE A 158 -7.37 -17.61 -4.45
CA ILE A 158 -8.48 -18.22 -5.18
C ILE A 158 -8.51 -17.78 -6.65
N HIS A 159 -8.40 -16.46 -6.89
CA HIS A 159 -8.42 -15.93 -8.25
C HIS A 159 -7.20 -16.39 -9.06
N GLY A 160 -6.01 -16.42 -8.44
CA GLY A 160 -4.81 -16.95 -9.09
C GLY A 160 -4.97 -18.39 -9.55
N LEU A 161 -5.51 -19.25 -8.69
CA LEU A 161 -5.78 -20.64 -9.05
C LEU A 161 -6.87 -20.78 -10.12
N ALA A 162 -7.90 -19.93 -10.09
CA ALA A 162 -8.97 -19.95 -11.08
C ALA A 162 -8.51 -19.55 -12.49
N THR A 163 -7.45 -18.74 -12.60
CA THR A 163 -6.89 -18.26 -13.87
C THR A 163 -5.72 -19.11 -14.37
N THR A 164 -5.26 -20.09 -13.58
CA THR A 164 -4.17 -21.00 -13.96
C THR A 164 -4.69 -22.07 -14.93
N ASP A 165 -3.90 -22.38 -15.97
CA ASP A 165 -4.24 -23.42 -16.94
C ASP A 165 -4.43 -24.78 -16.22
N PRO A 166 -5.58 -25.47 -16.42
CA PRO A 166 -5.85 -26.75 -15.78
C PRO A 166 -4.73 -27.79 -15.95
N LYS A 167 -4.02 -27.74 -17.07
CA LYS A 167 -2.89 -28.64 -17.35
C LYS A 167 -1.72 -28.51 -16.40
N LEU A 168 -1.60 -27.37 -15.69
CA LEU A 168 -0.54 -27.13 -14.70
C LEU A 168 -0.95 -27.60 -13.30
N VAL A 169 -2.22 -27.90 -13.08
CA VAL A 169 -2.77 -28.34 -11.78
C VAL A 169 -2.86 -29.88 -11.70
N GLU A 170 -2.82 -30.58 -12.84
CA GLU A 170 -2.94 -32.05 -12.93
C GLU A 170 -1.59 -32.80 -12.79
N ILE A 171 -0.51 -32.12 -12.39
CA ILE A 171 0.76 -32.75 -12.05
C ILE A 171 0.80 -33.04 -10.54
#